data_0f129d094647ff3de323e09714a23606
#
_entry.id   0f129d094647ff3de323e09714a23606
#
_cell.length_a   1.000
_cell.length_b   1.000
_cell.length_c   1.000
_cell.angle_alpha   90.00
_cell.angle_beta   90.00
_cell.angle_gamma   90.00
#
_symmetry.space_group_name_H-M   'P 1'
#
loop_
_entity.id
_entity.type
_entity.pdbx_description
1 polymer ?
#
loop_
_entity_poly.entity_id
_entity_poly.type
_entity_poly.pdbx_seq_one_letter_code
_entity_poly.pdbx_strand_id
1 'polypeptide(L)'
;SGPVNLRDLLDFVPQYDPTDTDQVQSITSIRKKLVSPGISLGALSPEAHETLSIAMNRIGAKSDSGEGGEDPSRFVLRENGDNPSSAIKQVASGRFGVTAEYLNSCEELEIKVAQGAKPGEGGQLPGIKVDSLIARLRHSTPGVTLISPPPHHDIYSIEDLAQLIYDLKQINPKARVCVKLVASTGIGTIAAGVAKAKADTILISGHGGGTGASPQSSIKHAGLPWEMGLSEAHQVLTMNGLRDKVILRTDGGLKTGRDIVIAAMLGADEYGIGTASLIAMGCIMVRQCHSNTCPVGVCTQRDDLRAKFTGTPEKVVQLFTHLAEE
;
A
#
# COMPACT_ATOMS: atom_id res chain seq x y z
N SER A 1 8.31 -27.75 -6.26
CA SER A 1 7.60 -27.35 -5.05
C SER A 1 6.12 -27.19 -5.39
N GLY A 2 5.22 -27.65 -4.52
CA GLY A 2 3.78 -27.52 -4.74
C GLY A 2 3.30 -26.07 -4.65
N PRO A 3 2.00 -25.81 -4.93
CA PRO A 3 1.42 -24.48 -4.87
C PRO A 3 1.54 -23.86 -3.47
N VAL A 4 1.87 -22.58 -3.41
CA VAL A 4 2.08 -21.83 -2.15
C VAL A 4 0.95 -20.83 -1.92
N ASN A 5 0.38 -20.27 -2.99
CA ASN A 5 -0.71 -19.31 -2.95
C ASN A 5 -1.94 -19.87 -3.64
N LEU A 6 -3.12 -19.33 -3.33
CA LEU A 6 -4.37 -19.76 -3.97
C LEU A 6 -4.30 -19.60 -5.50
N ARG A 7 -3.73 -18.52 -6.00
CA ARG A 7 -3.58 -18.27 -7.44
C ARG A 7 -2.66 -19.25 -8.17
N ASP A 8 -1.81 -19.97 -7.44
CA ASP A 8 -0.96 -21.03 -8.04
C ASP A 8 -1.79 -22.25 -8.46
N LEU A 9 -3.04 -22.35 -7.98
CA LEU A 9 -4.02 -23.38 -8.35
C LEU A 9 -4.93 -22.95 -9.53
N LEU A 10 -4.84 -21.70 -9.94
CA LEU A 10 -5.62 -21.14 -11.05
C LEU A 10 -4.83 -21.25 -12.35
N ASP A 11 -5.54 -21.38 -13.46
CA ASP A 11 -4.96 -21.32 -14.79
C ASP A 11 -5.85 -20.54 -15.74
N PHE A 12 -5.28 -20.04 -16.85
CA PHE A 12 -6.03 -19.32 -17.86
C PHE A 12 -6.72 -20.30 -18.80
N VAL A 13 -7.97 -20.00 -19.12
CA VAL A 13 -8.68 -20.69 -20.22
C VAL A 13 -8.31 -19.96 -21.50
N PRO A 14 -7.59 -20.60 -22.44
CA PRO A 14 -7.17 -19.94 -23.67
C PRO A 14 -8.38 -19.47 -24.49
N GLN A 15 -8.32 -18.25 -24.99
CA GLN A 15 -9.22 -17.78 -26.05
C GLN A 15 -8.71 -18.32 -27.40
N TYR A 16 -9.64 -18.62 -28.32
CA TYR A 16 -9.28 -19.23 -29.60
C TYR A 16 -8.55 -18.27 -30.56
N ASP A 17 -8.85 -16.97 -30.47
CA ASP A 17 -8.24 -15.95 -31.30
C ASP A 17 -7.38 -15.01 -30.46
N PRO A 18 -6.07 -14.92 -30.72
CA PRO A 18 -5.21 -13.95 -30.05
C PRO A 18 -5.60 -12.52 -30.44
N THR A 19 -5.60 -11.63 -29.47
CA THR A 19 -5.84 -10.20 -29.68
C THR A 19 -4.59 -9.54 -30.28
N ASP A 20 -4.76 -8.70 -31.28
CA ASP A 20 -3.64 -7.92 -31.85
C ASP A 20 -3.04 -7.00 -30.80
N THR A 21 -1.73 -6.85 -30.83
CA THR A 21 -0.97 -6.06 -29.82
C THR A 21 -1.34 -4.57 -29.79
N ASP A 22 -1.82 -4.01 -30.88
CA ASP A 22 -2.32 -2.63 -30.98
C ASP A 22 -3.68 -2.43 -30.30
N GLN A 23 -4.39 -3.49 -30.00
CA GLN A 23 -5.66 -3.46 -29.23
C GLN A 23 -5.44 -3.64 -27.72
N VAL A 24 -4.20 -3.93 -27.29
CA VAL A 24 -3.84 -4.10 -25.88
C VAL A 24 -3.46 -2.73 -25.29
N GLN A 25 -3.70 -2.57 -23.98
CA GLN A 25 -3.28 -1.35 -23.28
C GLN A 25 -1.76 -1.17 -23.36
N SER A 26 -1.32 0.07 -23.58
CA SER A 26 0.10 0.39 -23.60
C SER A 26 0.75 0.16 -22.21
N ILE A 27 2.04 -0.18 -22.20
CA ILE A 27 2.85 -0.31 -20.98
C ILE A 27 2.71 0.92 -20.08
N THR A 28 2.71 2.12 -20.68
CA THR A 28 2.50 3.37 -19.93
C THR A 28 1.15 3.44 -19.26
N SER A 29 0.08 2.95 -19.89
CA SER A 29 -1.26 2.91 -19.32
C SER A 29 -1.33 1.88 -18.18
N ILE A 30 -0.72 0.72 -18.36
CA ILE A 30 -0.67 -0.35 -17.34
C ILE A 30 0.10 0.14 -16.11
N ARG A 31 1.30 0.74 -16.29
CA ARG A 31 2.11 1.26 -15.17
C ARG A 31 1.36 2.23 -14.26
N LYS A 32 0.49 3.07 -14.81
CA LYS A 32 -0.33 4.02 -14.02
C LYS A 32 -1.31 3.37 -13.06
N LYS A 33 -1.61 2.08 -13.27
CA LYS A 33 -2.48 1.29 -12.39
C LYS A 33 -1.70 0.56 -11.30
N LEU A 34 -0.37 0.60 -11.34
CA LEU A 34 0.49 -0.03 -10.35
C LEU A 34 0.75 0.93 -9.18
N VAL A 35 0.78 0.37 -7.98
CA VAL A 35 0.94 1.13 -6.73
C VAL A 35 2.02 0.46 -5.88
N SER A 36 2.92 1.26 -5.30
CA SER A 36 3.71 0.82 -4.15
C SER A 36 2.86 1.05 -2.89
N PRO A 37 2.34 -0.02 -2.25
CA PRO A 37 1.40 0.11 -1.14
C PRO A 37 2.07 0.66 0.12
N GLY A 38 1.26 1.05 1.11
CA GLY A 38 1.70 1.74 2.31
C GLY A 38 2.77 1.00 3.10
N ILE A 39 3.95 1.60 3.15
CA ILE A 39 5.07 1.15 3.96
C ILE A 39 5.62 2.40 4.66
N SER A 40 5.48 2.49 5.98
CA SER A 40 5.73 3.71 6.71
C SER A 40 7.20 4.13 6.75
N LEU A 41 7.46 5.43 6.72
CA LEU A 41 8.71 6.00 7.15
C LEU A 41 8.90 5.70 8.65
N GLY A 42 10.03 5.10 8.98
CA GLY A 42 10.30 4.52 10.29
C GLY A 42 10.33 2.99 10.25
N ALA A 43 9.42 2.34 9.54
CA ALA A 43 9.59 0.95 9.11
C ALA A 43 10.68 0.86 8.04
N LEU A 44 10.60 1.69 6.99
CA LEU A 44 11.67 1.90 6.03
C LEU A 44 12.64 2.99 6.51
N SER A 45 13.88 2.92 6.01
CA SER A 45 14.80 4.05 6.07
C SER A 45 14.28 5.23 5.23
N PRO A 46 14.68 6.47 5.54
CA PRO A 46 14.33 7.64 4.72
C PRO A 46 14.72 7.48 3.26
N GLU A 47 15.90 6.93 2.99
CA GLU A 47 16.43 6.70 1.65
C GLU A 47 15.55 5.73 0.84
N ALA A 48 15.17 4.61 1.45
CA ALA A 48 14.32 3.63 0.79
C ALA A 48 12.90 4.16 0.54
N HIS A 49 12.33 4.87 1.50
CA HIS A 49 11.00 5.45 1.40
C HIS A 49 10.93 6.51 0.29
N GLU A 50 11.94 7.38 0.22
CA GLU A 50 12.02 8.43 -0.80
C GLU A 50 12.27 7.85 -2.20
N THR A 51 13.14 6.83 -2.31
CA THR A 51 13.43 6.13 -3.57
C THR A 51 12.16 5.57 -4.21
N LEU A 52 11.28 4.96 -3.41
CA LEU A 52 9.98 4.46 -3.90
C LEU A 52 9.12 5.61 -4.45
N SER A 53 9.01 6.70 -3.72
CA SER A 53 8.17 7.83 -4.13
C SER A 53 8.65 8.45 -5.43
N ILE A 54 9.96 8.70 -5.55
CA ILE A 54 10.56 9.24 -6.78
C ILE A 54 10.32 8.30 -7.96
N ALA A 55 10.59 7.00 -7.78
CA ALA A 55 10.42 6.01 -8.85
C ALA A 55 8.99 5.96 -9.37
N MET A 56 8.02 5.89 -8.47
CA MET A 56 6.61 5.79 -8.84
C MET A 56 6.11 7.06 -9.53
N ASN A 57 6.52 8.24 -9.05
CA ASN A 57 6.17 9.51 -9.67
C ASN A 57 6.77 9.63 -11.10
N ARG A 58 8.00 9.16 -11.33
CA ARG A 58 8.64 9.18 -12.66
C ARG A 58 7.86 8.41 -13.72
N ILE A 59 7.16 7.36 -13.34
CA ILE A 59 6.38 6.52 -14.28
C ILE A 59 4.89 6.83 -14.29
N GLY A 60 4.46 7.86 -13.55
CA GLY A 60 3.04 8.24 -13.44
C GLY A 60 2.19 7.26 -12.62
N ALA A 61 2.84 6.40 -11.84
CA ALA A 61 2.22 5.52 -10.86
C ALA A 61 2.19 6.19 -9.46
N LYS A 62 1.77 5.46 -8.43
CA LYS A 62 1.63 6.02 -7.07
C LYS A 62 2.39 5.23 -6.05
N SER A 63 3.01 5.92 -5.08
CA SER A 63 3.49 5.34 -3.83
C SER A 63 2.64 5.83 -2.68
N ASP A 64 2.49 4.99 -1.67
CA ASP A 64 1.76 5.31 -0.44
C ASP A 64 2.75 5.53 0.70
N SER A 65 2.58 6.64 1.42
CA SER A 65 3.44 7.05 2.53
C SER A 65 3.47 6.04 3.70
N GLY A 66 2.42 5.22 3.85
CA GLY A 66 2.19 4.48 5.08
C GLY A 66 1.82 5.38 6.27
N GLU A 67 1.63 4.80 7.44
CA GLU A 67 1.08 5.45 8.64
C GLU A 67 2.08 6.28 9.47
N GLY A 68 3.08 6.84 8.90
CA GLY A 68 4.13 7.52 9.67
C GLY A 68 4.24 9.03 9.43
N GLY A 69 3.38 9.57 8.61
CA GLY A 69 3.57 10.91 8.07
C GLY A 69 4.71 10.96 7.05
N GLU A 70 5.06 12.14 6.64
CA GLU A 70 6.14 12.39 5.68
C GLU A 70 6.76 13.76 5.94
N ASP A 71 8.07 13.90 5.73
CA ASP A 71 8.73 15.19 5.98
C ASP A 71 8.25 16.24 4.97
N PRO A 72 7.79 17.43 5.40
CA PRO A 72 7.33 18.48 4.51
C PRO A 72 8.35 18.94 3.46
N SER A 73 9.65 18.78 3.74
CA SER A 73 10.71 19.06 2.75
C SER A 73 10.59 18.20 1.47
N ARG A 74 9.84 17.10 1.54
CA ARG A 74 9.57 16.22 0.39
C ARG A 74 8.40 16.68 -0.47
N PHE A 75 7.62 17.68 -0.02
CA PHE A 75 6.46 18.18 -0.80
C PHE A 75 6.86 19.19 -1.87
N VAL A 76 8.15 19.44 -2.02
CA VAL A 76 8.73 20.32 -3.04
C VAL A 76 9.56 19.50 -4.03
N LEU A 77 9.42 19.83 -5.31
CA LEU A 77 10.24 19.20 -6.36
C LEU A 77 11.73 19.48 -6.12
N ARG A 78 12.56 18.50 -6.40
CA ARG A 78 14.01 18.65 -6.37
C ARG A 78 14.50 19.45 -7.60
N GLU A 79 15.72 19.97 -7.53
CA GLU A 79 16.33 20.74 -8.62
C GLU A 79 16.43 19.94 -9.93
N ASN A 80 16.59 18.63 -9.85
CA ASN A 80 16.61 17.73 -11.00
C ASN A 80 15.22 17.36 -11.55
N GLY A 81 14.15 17.93 -10.99
CA GLY A 81 12.76 17.68 -11.38
C GLY A 81 12.11 16.46 -10.71
N ASP A 82 12.83 15.73 -9.87
CA ASP A 82 12.24 14.60 -9.13
C ASP A 82 11.23 15.08 -8.10
N ASN A 83 10.14 14.31 -7.98
CA ASN A 83 9.14 14.49 -6.93
C ASN A 83 9.33 13.43 -5.83
N PRO A 84 9.84 13.78 -4.65
CA PRO A 84 10.01 12.82 -3.55
C PRO A 84 8.76 12.63 -2.70
N SER A 85 7.67 13.35 -2.98
CA SER A 85 6.40 13.22 -2.24
C SER A 85 5.66 11.95 -2.63
N SER A 86 5.18 11.20 -1.65
CA SER A 86 4.27 10.07 -1.92
C SER A 86 2.94 10.59 -2.44
N ALA A 87 2.45 10.05 -3.56
CA ALA A 87 1.20 10.49 -4.17
C ALA A 87 -0.03 10.10 -3.34
N ILE A 88 0.07 9.02 -2.55
CA ILE A 88 -0.94 8.59 -1.59
C ILE A 88 -0.47 8.88 -0.18
N LYS A 89 -1.31 9.53 0.63
CA LYS A 89 -1.06 9.81 2.05
C LYS A 89 -1.99 8.99 2.92
N GLN A 90 -1.41 8.14 3.77
CA GLN A 90 -2.18 7.23 4.61
C GLN A 90 -2.58 7.89 5.93
N VAL A 91 -3.83 7.63 6.33
CA VAL A 91 -4.45 8.06 7.60
C VAL A 91 -4.85 6.79 8.35
N ALA A 92 -4.07 6.42 9.36
CA ALA A 92 -4.34 5.26 10.21
C ALA A 92 -4.97 5.69 11.54
N SER A 93 -5.38 4.72 12.35
CA SER A 93 -6.04 4.96 13.65
C SER A 93 -5.20 5.82 14.61
N GLY A 94 -3.88 5.67 14.61
CA GLY A 94 -2.97 6.46 15.45
C GLY A 94 -2.76 7.89 14.98
N ARG A 95 -3.18 8.25 13.77
CA ARG A 95 -3.04 9.61 13.18
C ARG A 95 -1.61 10.16 13.22
N PHE A 96 -0.59 9.31 13.24
CA PHE A 96 0.80 9.75 13.30
C PHE A 96 1.19 10.59 12.07
N GLY A 97 1.67 11.81 12.33
CA GLY A 97 2.13 12.71 11.29
C GLY A 97 1.03 13.29 10.39
N VAL A 98 -0.24 13.13 10.74
CA VAL A 98 -1.37 13.65 9.97
C VAL A 98 -1.55 15.14 10.32
N THR A 99 -1.20 16.00 9.36
CA THR A 99 -1.37 17.45 9.43
C THR A 99 -2.14 17.93 8.20
N ALA A 100 -2.66 19.16 8.25
CA ALA A 100 -3.34 19.74 7.08
C ALA A 100 -2.39 19.86 5.87
N GLU A 101 -1.12 20.19 6.09
CA GLU A 101 -0.10 20.25 5.05
C GLU A 101 0.12 18.89 4.41
N TYR A 102 0.27 17.83 5.22
CA TYR A 102 0.39 16.45 4.77
C TYR A 102 -0.82 16.04 3.91
N LEU A 103 -2.05 16.28 4.39
CA LEU A 103 -3.28 15.92 3.69
C LEU A 103 -3.45 16.67 2.37
N ASN A 104 -2.93 17.89 2.25
CA ASN A 104 -3.00 18.68 1.03
C ASN A 104 -1.88 18.40 0.01
N SER A 105 -0.88 17.60 0.38
CA SER A 105 0.29 17.33 -0.47
C SER A 105 0.17 16.05 -1.33
N CYS A 106 -1.04 15.56 -1.58
CA CYS A 106 -1.25 14.27 -2.25
C CYS A 106 -2.37 14.29 -3.29
N GLU A 107 -2.40 13.23 -4.10
CA GLU A 107 -3.44 12.95 -5.07
C GLU A 107 -4.52 12.02 -4.51
N GLU A 108 -4.18 11.26 -3.46
CA GLU A 108 -5.09 10.31 -2.83
C GLU A 108 -4.83 10.23 -1.32
N LEU A 109 -5.90 10.14 -0.54
CA LEU A 109 -5.90 9.92 0.90
C LEU A 109 -6.37 8.49 1.18
N GLU A 110 -5.59 7.71 1.90
CA GLU A 110 -5.95 6.33 2.22
C GLU A 110 -6.29 6.19 3.71
N ILE A 111 -7.55 5.88 4.02
CA ILE A 111 -7.99 5.52 5.37
C ILE A 111 -7.62 4.05 5.60
N LYS A 112 -6.66 3.80 6.48
CA LYS A 112 -6.25 2.44 6.85
C LYS A 112 -7.11 1.92 7.98
N VAL A 113 -8.07 1.04 7.66
CA VAL A 113 -8.91 0.37 8.67
C VAL A 113 -8.15 -0.77 9.33
N ALA A 114 -7.43 -1.57 8.53
CA ALA A 114 -6.66 -2.71 9.01
C ALA A 114 -5.50 -3.02 8.04
N GLN A 115 -4.74 -4.06 8.36
CA GLN A 115 -3.58 -4.52 7.60
C GLN A 115 -3.69 -6.02 7.33
N GLY A 116 -3.60 -6.42 6.07
CA GLY A 116 -3.88 -7.78 5.61
C GLY A 116 -3.02 -8.86 6.27
N ALA A 117 -1.75 -8.57 6.52
CA ALA A 117 -0.83 -9.52 7.15
C ALA A 117 -1.13 -9.80 8.63
N LYS A 118 -1.84 -8.90 9.31
CA LYS A 118 -2.15 -9.01 10.75
C LYS A 118 -3.47 -8.31 11.10
N PRO A 119 -4.59 -8.74 10.55
CA PRO A 119 -5.88 -8.12 10.86
C PRO A 119 -6.19 -8.17 12.35
N GLY A 120 -6.68 -7.05 12.90
CA GLY A 120 -7.06 -6.94 14.30
C GLY A 120 -5.94 -6.62 15.30
N GLU A 121 -4.66 -6.56 14.88
CA GLU A 121 -3.54 -6.24 15.78
C GLU A 121 -3.16 -4.74 15.79
N GLY A 122 -3.57 -3.99 14.77
CA GLY A 122 -3.18 -2.59 14.59
C GLY A 122 -1.75 -2.41 14.08
N GLY A 123 -1.30 -1.15 14.00
CA GLY A 123 0.05 -0.78 13.62
C GLY A 123 0.98 -0.65 14.81
N GLN A 124 2.27 -0.93 14.61
CA GLN A 124 3.30 -0.81 15.63
C GLN A 124 4.63 -0.37 15.02
N LEU A 125 5.35 0.49 15.72
CA LEU A 125 6.74 0.81 15.45
C LEU A 125 7.56 0.64 16.74
N PRO A 126 8.55 -0.28 16.78
CA PRO A 126 9.37 -0.49 17.97
C PRO A 126 10.14 0.79 18.34
N GLY A 127 10.28 1.08 19.63
CA GLY A 127 10.97 2.26 20.14
C GLY A 127 12.41 2.40 19.62
N ILE A 128 13.10 1.29 19.40
CA ILE A 128 14.46 1.27 18.81
C ILE A 128 14.54 1.83 17.38
N LYS A 129 13.40 2.00 16.70
CA LYS A 129 13.27 2.62 15.37
C LYS A 129 12.76 4.07 15.45
N VAL A 130 12.37 4.53 16.63
CA VAL A 130 11.86 5.89 16.85
C VAL A 130 13.04 6.78 17.24
N ASP A 131 13.79 7.22 16.24
CA ASP A 131 14.83 8.23 16.39
C ASP A 131 14.25 9.65 16.48
N SER A 132 15.09 10.68 16.51
CA SER A 132 14.65 12.07 16.60
C SER A 132 13.83 12.53 15.37
N LEU A 133 14.17 12.05 14.18
CA LEU A 133 13.43 12.35 12.95
C LEU A 133 12.04 11.73 12.99
N ILE A 134 11.96 10.43 13.27
CA ILE A 134 10.68 9.70 13.32
C ILE A 134 9.79 10.23 14.44
N ALA A 135 10.36 10.52 15.61
CA ALA A 135 9.62 11.10 16.73
C ALA A 135 9.03 12.47 16.37
N ARG A 136 9.81 13.32 15.72
CA ARG A 136 9.34 14.63 15.24
C ARG A 136 8.18 14.49 14.25
N LEU A 137 8.33 13.64 13.24
CA LEU A 137 7.30 13.44 12.20
C LEU A 137 6.01 12.83 12.76
N ARG A 138 6.11 12.00 13.77
CA ARG A 138 4.95 11.34 14.41
C ARG A 138 4.42 12.07 15.63
N HIS A 139 4.96 13.24 15.95
CA HIS A 139 4.61 14.05 17.13
C HIS A 139 4.72 13.23 18.43
N SER A 140 5.85 12.54 18.61
CA SER A 140 6.10 11.61 19.70
C SER A 140 7.49 11.82 20.33
N THR A 141 7.86 10.95 21.27
CA THR A 141 9.14 10.99 21.98
C THR A 141 10.10 9.94 21.43
N PRO A 142 11.39 10.26 21.18
CA PRO A 142 12.36 9.27 20.76
C PRO A 142 12.47 8.09 21.72
N GLY A 143 12.66 6.90 21.19
CA GLY A 143 12.81 5.66 21.96
C GLY A 143 11.52 5.04 22.49
N VAL A 144 10.39 5.70 22.35
CA VAL A 144 9.08 5.17 22.79
C VAL A 144 8.45 4.35 21.67
N THR A 145 8.01 3.13 21.98
CA THR A 145 7.25 2.29 21.04
C THR A 145 5.92 2.96 20.70
N LEU A 146 5.62 3.09 19.42
CA LEU A 146 4.39 3.69 18.92
C LEU A 146 3.41 2.61 18.50
N ILE A 147 2.16 2.73 18.96
CA ILE A 147 1.07 1.81 18.64
C ILE A 147 -0.04 2.60 17.97
N SER A 148 -0.44 2.12 16.80
CA SER A 148 -1.67 2.54 16.13
C SER A 148 -2.74 1.51 16.49
N PRO A 149 -3.75 1.84 17.29
CA PRO A 149 -4.71 0.84 17.79
C PRO A 149 -5.48 0.17 16.64
N PRO A 150 -5.97 -1.08 16.83
CA PRO A 150 -6.72 -1.79 15.79
C PRO A 150 -7.92 -1.01 15.26
N PRO A 151 -8.86 -0.50 16.11
CA PRO A 151 -9.96 0.32 15.62
C PRO A 151 -9.58 1.80 15.55
N HIS A 152 -10.19 2.53 14.61
CA HIS A 152 -10.29 3.97 14.70
C HIS A 152 -11.29 4.32 15.79
N HIS A 153 -10.91 5.14 16.77
CA HIS A 153 -11.77 5.48 17.91
C HIS A 153 -12.92 6.44 17.54
N ASP A 154 -12.93 6.93 16.32
CA ASP A 154 -13.96 7.81 15.75
C ASP A 154 -14.82 7.10 14.69
N ILE A 155 -14.63 5.80 14.46
CA ILE A 155 -15.38 5.01 13.47
C ILE A 155 -15.98 3.79 14.14
N TYR A 156 -17.30 3.84 14.40
CA TYR A 156 -18.08 2.75 14.98
C TYR A 156 -19.19 2.25 14.06
N SER A 157 -19.45 3.00 12.98
CA SER A 157 -20.46 2.67 11.98
C SER A 157 -20.00 3.11 10.59
N ILE A 158 -20.75 2.70 9.56
CA ILE A 158 -20.50 3.15 8.19
C ILE A 158 -20.73 4.65 8.01
N GLU A 159 -21.63 5.23 8.80
CA GLU A 159 -21.92 6.66 8.82
C GLU A 159 -20.74 7.46 9.37
N ASP A 160 -20.06 6.96 10.40
CA ASP A 160 -18.84 7.58 10.93
C ASP A 160 -17.71 7.55 9.90
N LEU A 161 -17.58 6.44 9.15
CA LEU A 161 -16.65 6.37 8.04
C LEU A 161 -16.98 7.36 6.94
N ALA A 162 -18.29 7.49 6.60
CA ALA A 162 -18.75 8.45 5.61
C ALA A 162 -18.43 9.90 6.04
N GLN A 163 -18.54 10.21 7.33
CA GLN A 163 -18.15 11.50 7.89
C GLN A 163 -16.65 11.75 7.72
N LEU A 164 -15.80 10.78 8.06
CA LEU A 164 -14.35 10.91 7.87
C LEU A 164 -13.98 11.08 6.38
N ILE A 165 -14.61 10.35 5.48
CA ILE A 165 -14.42 10.52 4.03
C ILE A 165 -14.79 11.93 3.61
N TYR A 166 -15.93 12.43 4.09
CA TYR A 166 -16.40 13.78 3.80
C TYR A 166 -15.40 14.82 4.30
N ASP A 167 -14.94 14.72 5.56
CA ASP A 167 -14.00 15.65 6.17
C ASP A 167 -12.67 15.70 5.41
N LEU A 168 -12.14 14.55 5.01
CA LEU A 168 -10.93 14.48 4.19
C LEU A 168 -11.10 15.14 2.82
N LYS A 169 -12.26 14.96 2.19
CA LYS A 169 -12.61 15.64 0.93
C LYS A 169 -12.79 17.16 1.09
N GLN A 170 -13.19 17.65 2.28
CA GLN A 170 -13.21 19.08 2.55
C GLN A 170 -11.80 19.65 2.69
N ILE A 171 -10.88 18.92 3.30
CA ILE A 171 -9.48 19.35 3.47
C ILE A 171 -8.75 19.34 2.13
N ASN A 172 -8.89 18.28 1.34
CA ASN A 172 -8.30 18.18 0.00
C ASN A 172 -9.35 17.73 -1.04
N PRO A 173 -10.11 18.68 -1.61
CA PRO A 173 -11.18 18.37 -2.57
C PRO A 173 -10.70 17.73 -3.88
N LYS A 174 -9.41 17.82 -4.18
CA LYS A 174 -8.81 17.26 -5.40
C LYS A 174 -8.37 15.81 -5.24
N ALA A 175 -8.16 15.37 -4.00
CA ALA A 175 -7.68 14.03 -3.73
C ALA A 175 -8.83 13.01 -3.80
N ARG A 176 -8.54 11.84 -4.35
CA ARG A 176 -9.39 10.67 -4.15
C ARG A 176 -9.31 10.23 -2.68
N VAL A 177 -10.35 9.57 -2.19
CA VAL A 177 -10.33 8.92 -0.88
C VAL A 177 -10.43 7.41 -1.07
N CYS A 178 -9.38 6.71 -0.64
CA CYS A 178 -9.32 5.25 -0.59
C CYS A 178 -9.65 4.77 0.82
N VAL A 179 -10.37 3.65 0.91
CA VAL A 179 -10.54 2.92 2.18
C VAL A 179 -9.83 1.57 2.05
N LYS A 180 -8.82 1.35 2.87
CA LYS A 180 -8.09 0.08 2.94
C LYS A 180 -8.77 -0.87 3.90
N LEU A 181 -9.30 -1.95 3.32
CA LEU A 181 -9.89 -3.09 3.99
C LEU A 181 -8.97 -4.30 3.89
N VAL A 182 -9.29 -5.38 4.59
CA VAL A 182 -8.57 -6.64 4.53
C VAL A 182 -9.46 -7.76 4.04
N ALA A 183 -8.88 -8.74 3.33
CA ALA A 183 -9.57 -9.93 2.94
C ALA A 183 -10.06 -10.69 4.18
N SER A 184 -11.37 -10.83 4.28
CA SER A 184 -12.04 -11.54 5.37
C SER A 184 -13.41 -12.01 4.88
N THR A 185 -14.01 -12.98 5.56
CA THR A 185 -15.38 -13.42 5.28
C THR A 185 -16.35 -12.27 5.49
N GLY A 186 -17.24 -12.02 4.53
CA GLY A 186 -18.22 -10.92 4.58
C GLY A 186 -17.67 -9.57 4.14
N ILE A 187 -16.44 -9.51 3.62
CA ILE A 187 -15.83 -8.25 3.19
C ILE A 187 -16.60 -7.57 2.07
N GLY A 188 -17.33 -8.32 1.25
CA GLY A 188 -18.20 -7.76 0.21
C GLY A 188 -19.29 -6.86 0.76
N THR A 189 -19.91 -7.22 1.88
CA THR A 189 -20.92 -6.37 2.54
C THR A 189 -20.29 -5.08 3.06
N ILE A 190 -19.11 -5.16 3.63
CA ILE A 190 -18.35 -3.98 4.10
C ILE A 190 -17.97 -3.09 2.92
N ALA A 191 -17.48 -3.68 1.82
CA ALA A 191 -17.15 -2.95 0.60
C ALA A 191 -18.36 -2.21 0.01
N ALA A 192 -19.55 -2.83 0.01
CA ALA A 192 -20.79 -2.18 -0.41
C ALA A 192 -21.14 -0.98 0.48
N GLY A 193 -20.96 -1.09 1.80
CA GLY A 193 -21.12 0.03 2.73
C GLY A 193 -20.13 1.15 2.44
N VAL A 194 -18.85 0.83 2.22
CA VAL A 194 -17.80 1.81 1.91
C VAL A 194 -18.07 2.53 0.59
N ALA A 195 -18.56 1.83 -0.43
CA ALA A 195 -18.97 2.45 -1.69
C ALA A 195 -20.16 3.42 -1.50
N LYS A 196 -21.13 3.06 -0.67
CA LYS A 196 -22.25 3.95 -0.29
C LYS A 196 -21.78 5.14 0.54
N ALA A 197 -20.73 4.99 1.34
CA ALA A 197 -20.08 6.06 2.09
C ALA A 197 -19.28 7.04 1.21
N LYS A 198 -19.28 6.85 -0.13
CA LYS A 198 -18.64 7.73 -1.12
C LYS A 198 -17.11 7.68 -1.14
N ALA A 199 -16.49 6.56 -0.77
CA ALA A 199 -15.11 6.30 -1.10
C ALA A 199 -14.94 6.23 -2.64
N ASP A 200 -13.80 6.73 -3.14
CA ASP A 200 -13.46 6.66 -4.56
C ASP A 200 -12.76 5.35 -4.91
N THR A 201 -11.96 4.85 -3.96
CA THR A 201 -11.20 3.59 -4.11
C THR A 201 -11.43 2.71 -2.89
N ILE A 202 -11.50 1.40 -3.11
CA ILE A 202 -11.51 0.39 -2.06
C ILE A 202 -10.32 -0.53 -2.29
N LEU A 203 -9.42 -0.62 -1.31
CA LEU A 203 -8.30 -1.54 -1.32
C LEU A 203 -8.64 -2.78 -0.50
N ILE A 204 -8.59 -3.95 -1.13
CA ILE A 204 -8.70 -5.25 -0.46
C ILE A 204 -7.30 -5.83 -0.31
N SER A 205 -6.80 -5.83 0.92
CA SER A 205 -5.44 -6.27 1.25
C SER A 205 -5.42 -7.72 1.71
N GLY A 206 -4.55 -8.53 1.11
CA GLY A 206 -4.38 -9.95 1.48
C GLY A 206 -3.28 -10.17 2.52
N HIS A 207 -3.18 -11.44 2.99
CA HIS A 207 -2.23 -11.84 4.04
C HIS A 207 -0.76 -11.84 3.59
N GLY A 208 -0.49 -11.94 2.29
CA GLY A 208 0.87 -12.06 1.74
C GLY A 208 1.75 -10.83 1.86
N GLY A 209 1.24 -9.72 2.42
CA GLY A 209 1.99 -8.51 2.68
C GLY A 209 3.00 -8.70 3.82
N GLY A 210 4.10 -7.93 3.79
CA GLY A 210 5.04 -7.85 4.89
C GLY A 210 4.63 -6.80 5.91
N THR A 211 5.24 -6.87 7.09
CA THR A 211 5.15 -5.80 8.09
C THR A 211 6.48 -5.66 8.81
N GLY A 212 6.89 -4.40 9.04
CA GLY A 212 8.15 -4.06 9.71
C GLY A 212 8.15 -4.29 11.23
N ALA A 213 7.07 -4.84 11.81
CA ALA A 213 6.92 -4.89 13.27
C ALA A 213 6.20 -6.13 13.80
N SER A 214 5.76 -7.06 12.95
CA SER A 214 4.93 -8.18 13.40
C SER A 214 5.70 -9.48 13.55
N PRO A 215 5.34 -10.33 14.53
CA PRO A 215 5.89 -11.64 14.68
C PRO A 215 5.51 -12.54 13.48
N GLN A 216 6.33 -13.54 13.22
CA GLN A 216 6.13 -14.48 12.11
C GLN A 216 4.80 -15.27 12.22
N SER A 217 4.35 -15.54 13.43
CA SER A 217 3.07 -16.21 13.70
C SER A 217 1.88 -15.43 13.12
N SER A 218 1.83 -14.11 13.37
CA SER A 218 0.77 -13.25 12.82
C SER A 218 0.80 -13.22 11.29
N ILE A 219 1.97 -13.00 10.71
CA ILE A 219 2.15 -12.90 9.25
C ILE A 219 1.72 -14.20 8.55
N LYS A 220 1.95 -15.35 9.18
CA LYS A 220 1.66 -16.65 8.56
C LYS A 220 0.22 -17.13 8.74
N HIS A 221 -0.48 -16.69 9.81
CA HIS A 221 -1.70 -17.37 10.25
C HIS A 221 -2.90 -16.46 10.47
N ALA A 222 -2.74 -15.14 10.46
CA ALA A 222 -3.82 -14.24 10.85
C ALA A 222 -4.71 -13.77 9.69
N GLY A 223 -4.17 -13.64 8.47
CA GLY A 223 -4.89 -13.06 7.34
C GLY A 223 -5.37 -14.08 6.31
N LEU A 224 -6.24 -13.65 5.39
CA LEU A 224 -6.74 -14.44 4.26
C LEU A 224 -6.10 -14.01 2.93
N PRO A 225 -6.13 -14.89 1.91
CA PRO A 225 -5.67 -14.53 0.55
C PRO A 225 -6.50 -13.41 -0.05
N TRP A 226 -5.84 -12.49 -0.76
CA TRP A 226 -6.52 -11.38 -1.44
C TRP A 226 -7.48 -11.88 -2.53
N GLU A 227 -7.20 -13.01 -3.14
CA GLU A 227 -8.00 -13.64 -4.19
C GLU A 227 -9.45 -13.87 -3.72
N MET A 228 -9.61 -14.32 -2.49
CA MET A 228 -10.93 -14.55 -1.88
C MET A 228 -11.65 -13.23 -1.60
N GLY A 229 -10.97 -12.30 -0.93
CA GLY A 229 -11.59 -11.02 -0.54
C GLY A 229 -11.91 -10.13 -1.73
N LEU A 230 -11.03 -10.07 -2.73
CA LEU A 230 -11.25 -9.31 -3.96
C LEU A 230 -12.45 -9.85 -4.74
N SER A 231 -12.51 -11.17 -4.95
CA SER A 231 -13.59 -11.81 -5.67
C SER A 231 -14.95 -11.58 -4.99
N GLU A 232 -15.01 -11.73 -3.66
CA GLU A 232 -16.22 -11.47 -2.89
C GLU A 232 -16.64 -10.00 -3.00
N ALA A 233 -15.72 -9.05 -2.82
CA ALA A 233 -16.01 -7.62 -2.93
C ALA A 233 -16.51 -7.25 -4.34
N HIS A 234 -15.84 -7.73 -5.39
CA HIS A 234 -16.25 -7.51 -6.77
C HIS A 234 -17.67 -8.01 -7.04
N GLN A 235 -17.98 -9.24 -6.64
CA GLN A 235 -19.29 -9.85 -6.84
C GLN A 235 -20.40 -9.07 -6.10
N VAL A 236 -20.19 -8.77 -4.82
CA VAL A 236 -21.20 -8.06 -4.02
C VAL A 236 -21.40 -6.63 -4.53
N LEU A 237 -20.35 -5.91 -4.92
CA LEU A 237 -20.49 -4.58 -5.53
C LEU A 237 -21.26 -4.66 -6.85
N THR A 238 -21.00 -5.66 -7.69
CA THR A 238 -21.70 -5.88 -8.96
C THR A 238 -23.18 -6.18 -8.74
N MET A 239 -23.50 -7.10 -7.83
CA MET A 239 -24.89 -7.47 -7.50
C MET A 239 -25.71 -6.29 -6.96
N ASN A 240 -25.05 -5.31 -6.32
CA ASN A 240 -25.69 -4.13 -5.76
C ASN A 240 -25.65 -2.89 -6.68
N GLY A 241 -25.14 -2.99 -7.92
CA GLY A 241 -25.01 -1.86 -8.84
C GLY A 241 -24.05 -0.78 -8.32
N LEU A 242 -23.03 -1.17 -7.57
CA LEU A 242 -22.05 -0.28 -6.96
C LEU A 242 -20.65 -0.39 -7.60
N ARG A 243 -20.42 -1.43 -8.42
CA ARG A 243 -19.09 -1.73 -8.95
C ARG A 243 -18.49 -0.58 -9.76
N ASP A 244 -19.29 0.07 -10.58
CA ASP A 244 -18.88 1.19 -11.45
C ASP A 244 -18.65 2.51 -10.69
N LYS A 245 -18.99 2.54 -9.40
CA LYS A 245 -18.87 3.75 -8.57
C LYS A 245 -17.55 3.85 -7.82
N VAL A 246 -16.75 2.79 -7.83
CA VAL A 246 -15.50 2.70 -7.09
C VAL A 246 -14.42 2.03 -7.92
N ILE A 247 -13.18 2.40 -7.66
CA ILE A 247 -12.00 1.69 -8.11
C ILE A 247 -11.71 0.58 -7.11
N LEU A 248 -11.53 -0.65 -7.56
CA LEU A 248 -11.05 -1.75 -6.72
C LEU A 248 -9.56 -1.91 -6.88
N ARG A 249 -8.85 -1.85 -5.75
CA ARG A 249 -7.41 -2.11 -5.66
C ARG A 249 -7.16 -3.37 -4.82
N THR A 250 -6.13 -4.11 -5.13
CA THR A 250 -5.69 -5.23 -4.29
C THR A 250 -4.19 -5.22 -4.09
N ASP A 251 -3.74 -5.73 -2.94
CA ASP A 251 -2.35 -5.99 -2.60
C ASP A 251 -2.23 -7.27 -1.75
N GLY A 252 -1.01 -7.64 -1.43
CA GLY A 252 -0.76 -8.81 -0.58
C GLY A 252 0.00 -9.91 -1.31
N GLY A 253 1.13 -9.57 -1.93
CA GLY A 253 2.06 -10.55 -2.48
C GLY A 253 2.00 -10.71 -3.99
N LEU A 254 1.54 -9.71 -4.72
CA LEU A 254 1.68 -9.63 -6.17
C LEU A 254 3.17 -9.50 -6.54
N LYS A 255 3.65 -10.32 -7.49
CA LYS A 255 5.08 -10.42 -7.84
C LYS A 255 5.37 -10.45 -9.34
N THR A 256 4.42 -10.91 -10.15
CA THR A 256 4.57 -11.16 -11.59
C THR A 256 3.42 -10.54 -12.38
N GLY A 257 3.59 -10.37 -13.68
CA GLY A 257 2.50 -9.96 -14.57
C GLY A 257 1.33 -10.94 -14.53
N ARG A 258 1.61 -12.25 -14.41
CA ARG A 258 0.56 -13.27 -14.22
C ARG A 258 -0.30 -12.99 -12.98
N ASP A 259 0.29 -12.61 -11.84
CA ASP A 259 -0.45 -12.27 -10.64
C ASP A 259 -1.38 -11.08 -10.88
N ILE A 260 -0.90 -10.07 -11.63
CA ILE A 260 -1.66 -8.87 -11.98
C ILE A 260 -2.84 -9.21 -12.89
N VAL A 261 -2.63 -10.07 -13.91
CA VAL A 261 -3.71 -10.51 -14.81
C VAL A 261 -4.78 -11.28 -14.03
N ILE A 262 -4.39 -12.18 -13.13
CA ILE A 262 -5.35 -12.90 -12.27
C ILE A 262 -6.14 -11.90 -11.40
N ALA A 263 -5.49 -10.90 -10.82
CA ALA A 263 -6.16 -9.87 -10.04
C ALA A 263 -7.15 -9.04 -10.88
N ALA A 264 -6.79 -8.70 -12.12
CA ALA A 264 -7.68 -8.04 -13.06
C ALA A 264 -8.90 -8.88 -13.39
N MET A 265 -8.72 -10.16 -13.67
CA MET A 265 -9.81 -11.10 -13.94
C MET A 265 -10.74 -11.30 -12.74
N LEU A 266 -10.22 -11.20 -11.52
CA LEU A 266 -11.01 -11.26 -10.28
C LEU A 266 -11.64 -9.91 -9.91
N GLY A 267 -11.41 -8.86 -10.68
CA GLY A 267 -12.13 -7.60 -10.60
C GLY A 267 -11.33 -6.39 -10.09
N ALA A 268 -10.00 -6.46 -10.00
CA ALA A 268 -9.18 -5.32 -9.61
C ALA A 268 -8.92 -4.37 -10.79
N ASP A 269 -8.90 -3.06 -10.50
CA ASP A 269 -8.53 -1.99 -11.42
C ASP A 269 -7.11 -1.46 -11.17
N GLU A 270 -6.62 -1.55 -9.92
CA GLU A 270 -5.29 -1.10 -9.50
C GLU A 270 -4.61 -2.18 -8.64
N TYR A 271 -3.27 -2.24 -8.67
CA TYR A 271 -2.48 -3.37 -8.17
C TYR A 271 -1.33 -2.89 -7.30
N GLY A 272 -1.30 -3.33 -6.03
CA GLY A 272 -0.26 -2.99 -5.08
C GLY A 272 0.89 -4.00 -5.05
N ILE A 273 2.11 -3.55 -5.33
CA ILE A 273 3.33 -4.36 -5.36
C ILE A 273 4.29 -3.85 -4.29
N GLY A 274 4.31 -4.48 -3.12
CA GLY A 274 5.11 -4.07 -1.97
C GLY A 274 6.47 -4.76 -1.88
N THR A 275 6.49 -6.04 -1.54
CA THR A 275 7.72 -6.79 -1.29
C THR A 275 8.65 -6.81 -2.51
N ALA A 276 8.12 -6.96 -3.72
CA ALA A 276 8.94 -6.96 -4.94
C ALA A 276 9.61 -5.59 -5.15
N SER A 277 8.94 -4.48 -4.84
CA SER A 277 9.55 -3.14 -4.88
C SER A 277 10.74 -3.01 -3.93
N LEU A 278 10.64 -3.58 -2.73
CA LEU A 278 11.75 -3.59 -1.77
C LEU A 278 12.92 -4.46 -2.27
N ILE A 279 12.62 -5.60 -2.90
CA ILE A 279 13.63 -6.48 -3.49
C ILE A 279 14.39 -5.75 -4.61
N ALA A 280 13.69 -4.99 -5.45
CA ALA A 280 14.33 -4.16 -6.49
C ALA A 280 15.30 -3.14 -5.91
N MET A 281 15.08 -2.67 -4.69
CA MET A 281 15.98 -1.77 -3.96
C MET A 281 17.09 -2.49 -3.18
N GLY A 282 17.20 -3.81 -3.27
CA GLY A 282 18.23 -4.59 -2.60
C GLY A 282 17.81 -5.30 -1.32
N CYS A 283 16.51 -5.40 -1.02
CA CYS A 283 16.02 -6.21 0.09
C CYS A 283 16.32 -7.70 -0.14
N ILE A 284 16.98 -8.35 0.81
CA ILE A 284 17.38 -9.77 0.74
C ILE A 284 16.45 -10.69 1.52
N MET A 285 15.28 -10.21 1.92
CA MET A 285 14.20 -10.98 2.57
C MET A 285 14.58 -11.72 3.86
N VAL A 286 15.50 -11.20 4.64
CA VAL A 286 15.90 -11.77 5.96
C VAL A 286 14.73 -11.80 6.95
N ARG A 287 13.71 -10.94 6.74
CA ARG A 287 12.51 -10.84 7.61
C ARG A 287 12.81 -10.43 9.07
N GLN A 288 13.94 -9.73 9.29
CA GLN A 288 14.28 -9.08 10.57
C GLN A 288 13.97 -7.58 10.57
N CYS A 289 12.93 -7.19 9.83
CA CYS A 289 12.56 -5.78 9.64
C CYS A 289 12.22 -5.06 10.96
N HIS A 290 11.71 -5.78 11.95
CA HIS A 290 11.33 -5.24 13.26
C HIS A 290 12.52 -4.97 14.20
N SER A 291 13.68 -5.58 13.95
CA SER A 291 14.83 -5.56 14.88
C SER A 291 15.76 -4.36 14.70
N ASN A 292 15.51 -3.49 13.73
CA ASN A 292 16.38 -2.36 13.36
C ASN A 292 17.83 -2.79 12.95
N THR A 293 17.97 -4.03 12.47
CA THR A 293 19.27 -4.62 12.09
C THR A 293 19.34 -5.01 10.61
N CYS A 294 18.54 -4.39 9.76
CA CYS A 294 18.52 -4.69 8.33
C CYS A 294 19.92 -4.47 7.71
N PRO A 295 20.60 -5.52 7.24
CA PRO A 295 21.99 -5.42 6.84
C PRO A 295 22.22 -4.66 5.53
N VAL A 296 21.15 -4.41 4.78
CA VAL A 296 21.16 -3.72 3.47
C VAL A 296 20.54 -2.31 3.52
N GLY A 297 20.26 -1.79 4.71
CA GLY A 297 19.82 -0.41 4.90
C GLY A 297 18.37 -0.09 4.52
N VAL A 298 17.57 -1.08 4.10
CA VAL A 298 16.18 -0.85 3.63
C VAL A 298 15.21 -0.60 4.78
N CYS A 299 15.26 -1.40 5.84
CA CYS A 299 14.31 -1.38 6.95
C CYS A 299 15.00 -1.10 8.30
N THR A 300 15.78 -0.03 8.38
CA THR A 300 16.51 0.36 9.59
C THR A 300 16.60 1.87 9.71
N GLN A 301 16.76 2.36 10.94
CA GLN A 301 17.02 3.78 11.23
C GLN A 301 18.49 4.00 11.68
N ARG A 302 19.27 2.94 11.79
CA ARG A 302 20.69 3.02 12.17
C ARG A 302 21.54 3.58 11.03
N ASP A 303 22.29 4.63 11.26
CA ASP A 303 23.11 5.31 10.25
C ASP A 303 24.17 4.41 9.62
N ASP A 304 24.83 3.54 10.42
CA ASP A 304 25.84 2.58 9.95
C ASP A 304 25.26 1.53 8.98
N LEU A 305 23.98 1.21 9.10
CA LEU A 305 23.30 0.29 8.21
C LEU A 305 22.62 1.02 7.05
N ARG A 306 22.05 2.20 7.26
CA ARG A 306 21.48 3.06 6.20
C ARG A 306 22.53 3.39 5.14
N ALA A 307 23.79 3.62 5.55
CA ALA A 307 24.90 3.86 4.64
C ALA A 307 25.16 2.70 3.65
N LYS A 308 24.61 1.51 3.89
CA LYS A 308 24.72 0.34 3.00
C LYS A 308 23.60 0.25 1.98
N PHE A 309 22.63 1.17 2.01
CA PHE A 309 21.54 1.18 1.05
C PHE A 309 22.04 1.49 -0.36
N THR A 310 21.70 0.62 -1.32
CA THR A 310 22.12 0.71 -2.73
C THR A 310 20.96 0.79 -3.71
N GLY A 311 19.75 0.98 -3.19
CA GLY A 311 18.56 1.14 -4.01
C GLY A 311 18.59 2.44 -4.80
N THR A 312 18.05 2.42 -6.00
CA THR A 312 17.88 3.61 -6.83
C THR A 312 16.48 3.64 -7.44
N PRO A 313 15.96 4.83 -7.78
CA PRO A 313 14.66 4.94 -8.47
C PRO A 313 14.63 4.15 -9.79
N GLU A 314 15.74 4.10 -10.52
CA GLU A 314 15.85 3.39 -11.80
C GLU A 314 15.57 1.89 -11.67
N LYS A 315 16.08 1.25 -10.62
CA LYS A 315 15.83 -0.19 -10.35
C LYS A 315 14.34 -0.47 -10.11
N VAL A 316 13.67 0.41 -9.40
CA VAL A 316 12.23 0.30 -9.15
C VAL A 316 11.44 0.56 -10.42
N VAL A 317 11.79 1.59 -11.20
CA VAL A 317 11.18 1.89 -12.49
C VAL A 317 11.31 0.68 -13.45
N GLN A 318 12.48 0.04 -13.50
CA GLN A 318 12.69 -1.16 -14.30
C GLN A 318 11.77 -2.31 -13.88
N LEU A 319 11.65 -2.58 -12.57
CA LEU A 319 10.73 -3.60 -12.08
C LEU A 319 9.29 -3.35 -12.54
N PHE A 320 8.77 -2.14 -12.32
CA PHE A 320 7.38 -1.82 -12.65
C PHE A 320 7.14 -1.77 -14.16
N THR A 321 8.17 -1.42 -14.95
CA THR A 321 8.10 -1.49 -16.42
C THR A 321 8.02 -2.95 -16.87
N HIS A 322 8.88 -3.81 -16.34
CA HIS A 322 8.91 -5.22 -16.68
C HIS A 322 7.61 -5.95 -16.31
N LEU A 323 7.05 -5.64 -15.12
CA LEU A 323 5.75 -6.18 -14.72
C LEU A 323 4.61 -5.74 -15.66
N ALA A 324 4.72 -4.57 -16.26
CA ALA A 324 3.73 -4.10 -17.23
C ALA A 324 3.96 -4.68 -18.64
N GLU A 325 5.18 -5.12 -18.96
CA GLU A 325 5.52 -5.82 -20.19
C GLU A 325 5.05 -7.28 -20.18
N GLU A 326 5.17 -7.99 -19.03
CA GLU A 326 4.62 -9.33 -18.84
C GLU A 326 3.10 -9.38 -19.04
#